data_053ca6df078e2e3cef7e92bc168e73e0
#
_entry.id   053ca6df078e2e3cef7e92bc168e73e0
#
_cell.length_a   1.000
_cell.length_b   1.000
_cell.length_c   1.000
_cell.angle_alpha   90.00
_cell.angle_beta   90.00
_cell.angle_gamma   90.00
#
_symmetry.space_group_name_H-M   'P 1'
#
loop_
_entity.id
_entity.type
_entity.pdbx_description
1 polymer ?
#
loop_
_entity_poly.entity_id
_entity_poly.type
_entity_poly.pdbx_seq_one_letter_code
_entity_poly.pdbx_strand_id
1 'polypeptide(L)'
;MNTAANEYNYRFKLTDYALFDRNRARQVGIYGRVSTEHEAQLSALENQLQWYDDQVRYHPNWTVYDRYIDEGITGTQAKKRPAFLRMLEDARKGKFDLIVTREVCRFARNVVDTLVVTRELKSIGVEVYFIDDNIWTMDGDGELRLSLMATGLWTATESFVYHLWQH
;
A
#
# COMPACT_ATOMS: atom_id res chain seq x y z
N MET A 1 -2.46 8.17 -42.51
CA MET A 1 -1.31 7.53 -41.85
C MET A 1 -1.13 8.15 -40.50
N ASN A 2 -1.31 7.46 -39.49
CA ASN A 2 -1.06 7.66 -38.03
C ASN A 2 -2.22 7.20 -37.15
N THR A 3 -2.68 5.97 -37.40
CA THR A 3 -3.67 5.31 -36.54
C THR A 3 -3.08 4.81 -35.22
N ALA A 4 -1.80 4.45 -35.18
CA ALA A 4 -1.14 3.92 -33.99
C ALA A 4 -0.95 4.96 -32.85
N ALA A 5 -0.69 6.22 -33.19
CA ALA A 5 -0.50 7.28 -32.20
C ALA A 5 -1.82 7.71 -31.53
N ASN A 6 -2.94 7.53 -32.23
CA ASN A 6 -4.27 7.87 -31.69
C ASN A 6 -4.83 6.78 -30.77
N GLU A 7 -4.54 5.51 -31.02
CA GLU A 7 -4.93 4.39 -30.14
C GLU A 7 -4.15 4.42 -28.81
N TYR A 8 -2.87 4.82 -28.84
CA TYR A 8 -2.03 4.93 -27.64
C TYR A 8 -2.55 6.04 -26.70
N ASN A 9 -2.93 7.18 -27.26
CA ASN A 9 -3.49 8.29 -26.47
C ASN A 9 -4.90 7.99 -25.93
N TYR A 10 -5.73 7.21 -26.61
CA TYR A 10 -7.05 6.82 -26.12
C TYR A 10 -6.97 5.78 -25.00
N ARG A 11 -6.05 4.84 -25.10
CA ARG A 11 -5.83 3.81 -24.07
C ARG A 11 -5.29 4.40 -22.77
N PHE A 12 -4.44 5.44 -22.85
CA PHE A 12 -3.91 6.13 -21.69
C PHE A 12 -5.00 6.93 -20.95
N LYS A 13 -5.88 7.62 -21.68
CA LYS A 13 -6.98 8.40 -21.07
C LYS A 13 -8.07 7.55 -20.41
N LEU A 14 -8.39 6.39 -20.95
CA LEU A 14 -9.37 5.48 -20.35
C LEU A 14 -8.82 4.78 -19.10
N THR A 15 -7.53 4.45 -19.06
CA THR A 15 -6.88 3.90 -17.88
C THR A 15 -6.77 4.92 -16.75
N ASP A 16 -6.53 6.19 -17.04
CA ASP A 16 -6.43 7.23 -16.00
C ASP A 16 -7.75 7.44 -15.27
N TYR A 17 -8.89 7.52 -15.95
CA TYR A 17 -10.19 7.65 -15.29
C TYR A 17 -10.59 6.41 -14.50
N ALA A 18 -10.26 5.21 -14.98
CA ALA A 18 -10.54 3.97 -14.26
C ALA A 18 -9.66 3.79 -13.02
N LEU A 19 -8.45 4.35 -13.02
CA LEU A 19 -7.53 4.31 -11.87
C LEU A 19 -8.02 5.18 -10.70
N PHE A 20 -8.72 6.28 -10.98
CA PHE A 20 -9.25 7.19 -9.96
C PHE A 20 -10.61 6.76 -9.39
N ASP A 21 -11.29 5.78 -9.99
CA ASP A 21 -12.53 5.24 -9.44
C ASP A 21 -12.23 4.27 -8.29
N ARG A 22 -12.28 4.79 -7.07
CA ARG A 22 -12.11 4.00 -5.85
C ARG A 22 -13.20 2.98 -5.61
N ASN A 23 -14.35 3.11 -6.29
CA ASN A 23 -15.48 2.18 -6.20
C ASN A 23 -15.40 1.04 -7.21
N ARG A 24 -14.41 1.03 -8.12
CA ARG A 24 -14.23 -0.06 -9.04
C ARG A 24 -13.93 -1.37 -8.34
N ALA A 25 -14.26 -2.50 -8.98
CA ALA A 25 -13.89 -3.81 -8.46
C ALA A 25 -12.36 -3.97 -8.40
N ARG A 26 -11.86 -4.45 -7.27
CA ARG A 26 -10.42 -4.64 -7.02
C ARG A 26 -10.14 -6.05 -6.50
N GLN A 27 -9.03 -6.63 -6.97
CA GLN A 27 -8.41 -7.77 -6.32
C GLN A 27 -7.35 -7.25 -5.33
N VAL A 28 -7.46 -7.64 -4.08
CA VAL A 28 -6.71 -7.02 -2.98
C VAL A 28 -5.74 -8.01 -2.35
N GLY A 29 -4.46 -7.67 -2.30
CA GLY A 29 -3.49 -8.28 -1.41
C GLY A 29 -3.39 -7.48 -0.11
N ILE A 30 -3.55 -8.12 1.03
CA ILE A 30 -3.37 -7.48 2.34
C ILE A 30 -1.97 -7.75 2.83
N TYR A 31 -1.23 -6.70 3.21
CA TYR A 31 0.08 -6.85 3.80
C TYR A 31 0.15 -6.31 5.23
N GLY A 32 0.68 -7.12 6.15
CA GLY A 32 0.88 -6.71 7.53
C GLY A 32 2.17 -7.26 8.15
N ARG A 33 2.65 -6.58 9.19
CA ARG A 33 3.74 -7.05 10.07
C ARG A 33 3.24 -7.15 11.48
N VAL A 34 3.50 -8.28 12.12
CA VAL A 34 3.18 -8.52 13.54
C VAL A 34 4.47 -8.74 14.29
N SER A 35 4.66 -8.07 15.43
CA SER A 35 5.79 -8.39 16.32
C SER A 35 5.40 -9.56 17.22
N THR A 36 6.24 -10.60 17.24
CA THR A 36 5.96 -11.85 17.93
C THR A 36 6.86 -12.04 19.16
N GLU A 37 6.65 -11.27 20.20
CA GLU A 37 7.34 -11.47 21.49
C GLU A 37 6.36 -11.88 22.60
N HIS A 38 6.04 -13.16 22.79
CA HIS A 38 5.21 -13.80 23.83
C HIS A 38 3.77 -14.18 23.44
N GLU A 39 3.12 -15.02 24.28
CA GLU A 39 1.76 -15.58 24.10
C GLU A 39 0.65 -14.53 23.88
N ALA A 40 0.84 -13.29 24.27
CA ALA A 40 -0.05 -12.17 23.94
C ALA A 40 -0.15 -11.89 22.41
N GLN A 41 0.61 -12.59 21.60
CA GLN A 41 0.85 -12.33 20.18
C GLN A 41 -0.15 -13.02 19.26
N LEU A 42 -0.68 -14.17 19.63
CA LEU A 42 -1.76 -14.81 18.86
C LEU A 42 -2.99 -13.87 18.84
N SER A 43 -3.31 -13.28 19.98
CA SER A 43 -4.40 -12.30 20.08
C SER A 43 -4.09 -11.01 19.30
N ALA A 44 -2.83 -10.58 19.25
CA ALA A 44 -2.42 -9.41 18.46
C ALA A 44 -2.50 -9.68 16.95
N LEU A 45 -2.10 -10.87 16.50
CA LEU A 45 -2.25 -11.30 15.11
C LEU A 45 -3.73 -11.38 14.72
N GLU A 46 -4.56 -12.04 15.52
CA GLU A 46 -6.00 -12.15 15.29
C GLU A 46 -6.66 -10.77 15.24
N ASN A 47 -6.35 -9.88 16.17
CA ASN A 47 -6.86 -8.52 16.20
C ASN A 47 -6.42 -7.72 14.96
N GLN A 48 -5.19 -7.91 14.49
CA GLN A 48 -4.70 -7.22 13.29
C GLN A 48 -5.40 -7.75 12.03
N LEU A 49 -5.58 -9.06 11.90
CA LEU A 49 -6.31 -9.66 10.78
C LEU A 49 -7.77 -9.21 10.79
N GLN A 50 -8.42 -9.22 11.96
CA GLN A 50 -9.78 -8.72 12.12
C GLN A 50 -9.90 -7.25 11.72
N TRP A 51 -8.93 -6.43 12.13
CA TRP A 51 -8.90 -5.01 11.74
C TRP A 51 -8.84 -4.84 10.22
N TYR A 52 -8.01 -5.62 9.49
CA TYR A 52 -7.98 -5.59 8.03
C TYR A 52 -9.30 -6.07 7.42
N ASP A 53 -9.89 -7.10 7.96
CA ASP A 53 -11.19 -7.61 7.49
C ASP A 53 -12.30 -6.57 7.66
N ASP A 54 -12.29 -5.84 8.76
CA ASP A 54 -13.21 -4.73 8.99
C ASP A 54 -12.98 -3.58 7.99
N GLN A 55 -11.72 -3.25 7.68
CA GLN A 55 -11.42 -2.24 6.64
C GLN A 55 -11.95 -2.67 5.25
N VAL A 56 -11.76 -3.93 4.88
CA VAL A 56 -12.26 -4.46 3.60
C VAL A 56 -13.80 -4.43 3.52
N ARG A 57 -14.50 -4.65 4.63
CA ARG A 57 -15.97 -4.59 4.68
C ARG A 57 -16.54 -3.22 4.28
N TYR A 58 -15.80 -2.14 4.49
CA TYR A 58 -16.21 -0.81 4.03
C TYR A 58 -16.11 -0.62 2.51
N HIS A 59 -15.50 -1.58 1.81
CA HIS A 59 -15.31 -1.56 0.36
C HIS A 59 -15.95 -2.80 -0.29
N PRO A 60 -17.25 -2.79 -0.57
CA PRO A 60 -17.98 -3.98 -1.04
C PRO A 60 -17.49 -4.50 -2.39
N ASN A 61 -16.80 -3.68 -3.17
CA ASN A 61 -16.24 -4.05 -4.49
C ASN A 61 -14.82 -4.62 -4.40
N TRP A 62 -14.26 -4.77 -3.19
CA TRP A 62 -12.97 -5.38 -2.98
C TRP A 62 -13.10 -6.88 -2.74
N THR A 63 -12.28 -7.66 -3.43
CA THR A 63 -12.14 -9.11 -3.21
C THR A 63 -10.74 -9.40 -2.73
N VAL A 64 -10.60 -9.97 -1.55
CA VAL A 64 -9.28 -10.33 -1.00
C VAL A 64 -8.75 -11.54 -1.75
N TYR A 65 -7.61 -11.36 -2.44
CA TYR A 65 -6.87 -12.45 -3.07
C TYR A 65 -6.10 -13.27 -2.04
N ASP A 66 -5.26 -12.61 -1.21
CA ASP A 66 -4.48 -13.27 -0.17
C ASP A 66 -4.04 -12.28 0.93
N ARG A 67 -3.61 -12.82 2.05
CA ARG A 67 -3.02 -12.11 3.18
C ARG A 67 -1.56 -12.48 3.32
N TYR A 68 -0.70 -11.48 3.31
CA TYR A 68 0.75 -11.58 3.40
C TYR A 68 1.20 -11.01 4.74
N ILE A 69 1.43 -11.89 5.71
CA ILE A 69 1.77 -11.47 7.07
C ILE A 69 3.19 -11.92 7.39
N ASP A 70 4.07 -10.94 7.64
CA ASP A 70 5.40 -11.18 8.17
C ASP A 70 5.38 -11.07 9.69
N GLU A 71 5.86 -12.11 10.34
CA GLU A 71 6.06 -12.11 11.78
C GLU A 71 7.42 -11.49 12.11
N GLY A 72 7.41 -10.43 12.92
CA GLY A 72 8.62 -9.78 13.38
C GLY A 72 9.24 -10.52 14.54
N ILE A 73 9.94 -11.64 14.28
CA ILE A 73 10.78 -12.28 15.29
C ILE A 73 12.03 -11.42 15.47
N THR A 74 12.37 -11.11 16.72
CA THR A 74 13.61 -10.39 17.08
C THR A 74 14.83 -11.16 16.58
N GLY A 75 15.73 -10.48 15.85
CA GLY A 75 16.97 -11.03 15.34
C GLY A 75 17.06 -11.13 13.82
N THR A 76 17.94 -11.99 13.34
CA THR A 76 18.30 -12.15 11.92
C THR A 76 17.16 -12.57 11.00
N GLN A 77 16.09 -13.16 11.52
CA GLN A 77 14.94 -13.58 10.71
C GLN A 77 13.98 -12.41 10.36
N ALA A 78 13.93 -11.36 11.17
CA ALA A 78 13.17 -10.15 10.86
C ALA A 78 13.62 -9.46 9.55
N LYS A 79 14.83 -9.79 9.06
CA LYS A 79 15.40 -9.25 7.82
C LYS A 79 14.85 -9.94 6.56
N LYS A 80 14.28 -11.14 6.64
CA LYS A 80 13.94 -11.94 5.45
C LYS A 80 12.60 -11.60 4.82
N ARG A 81 11.61 -11.18 5.59
CA ARG A 81 10.27 -10.77 5.13
C ARG A 81 9.71 -11.65 3.99
N PRO A 82 9.56 -12.97 4.20
CA PRO A 82 9.17 -13.89 3.13
C PRO A 82 7.78 -13.61 2.57
N ALA A 83 6.84 -13.15 3.41
CA ALA A 83 5.50 -12.79 2.97
C ALA A 83 5.51 -11.55 2.07
N PHE A 84 6.33 -10.54 2.40
CA PHE A 84 6.51 -9.36 1.55
C PHE A 84 7.08 -9.73 0.16
N LEU A 85 8.10 -10.58 0.12
CA LEU A 85 8.69 -11.03 -1.14
C LEU A 85 7.70 -11.83 -1.98
N ARG A 86 6.92 -12.72 -1.35
CA ARG A 86 5.84 -13.47 -2.01
C ARG A 86 4.76 -12.53 -2.56
N MET A 87 4.39 -11.51 -1.80
CA MET A 87 3.45 -10.49 -2.25
C MET A 87 3.95 -9.77 -3.52
N LEU A 88 5.21 -9.35 -3.55
CA LEU A 88 5.79 -8.68 -4.73
C LEU A 88 5.81 -9.61 -5.94
N GLU A 89 6.12 -10.90 -5.73
CA GLU A 89 6.09 -11.90 -6.81
C GLU A 89 4.68 -12.08 -7.37
N ASP A 90 3.67 -12.20 -6.52
CA ASP A 90 2.26 -12.34 -6.93
C ASP A 90 1.75 -11.06 -7.62
N ALA A 91 2.18 -9.88 -7.17
CA ALA A 91 1.91 -8.61 -7.84
C ALA A 91 2.46 -8.59 -9.27
N ARG A 92 3.72 -9.02 -9.46
CA ARG A 92 4.36 -9.13 -10.80
C ARG A 92 3.64 -10.12 -11.70
N LYS A 93 3.02 -11.16 -11.14
CA LYS A 93 2.18 -12.13 -11.86
C LYS A 93 0.76 -11.63 -12.14
N GLY A 94 0.41 -10.43 -11.70
CA GLY A 94 -0.91 -9.83 -11.92
C GLY A 94 -2.03 -10.48 -11.11
N LYS A 95 -1.74 -11.06 -9.94
CA LYS A 95 -2.74 -11.75 -9.11
C LYS A 95 -3.72 -10.79 -8.44
N PHE A 96 -3.32 -9.56 -8.22
CA PHE A 96 -4.13 -8.49 -7.66
C PHE A 96 -3.66 -7.13 -8.20
N ASP A 97 -4.47 -6.10 -8.04
CA ASP A 97 -4.23 -4.75 -8.52
C ASP A 97 -4.18 -3.70 -7.41
N LEU A 98 -4.45 -4.12 -6.17
CA LEU A 98 -4.37 -3.27 -4.99
C LEU A 98 -3.69 -4.01 -3.84
N ILE A 99 -2.74 -3.35 -3.20
CA ILE A 99 -2.19 -3.75 -1.91
C ILE A 99 -2.76 -2.83 -0.83
N VAL A 100 -3.32 -3.42 0.21
CA VAL A 100 -3.78 -2.69 1.40
C VAL A 100 -2.85 -2.99 2.56
N THR A 101 -2.32 -1.94 3.16
CA THR A 101 -1.43 -2.04 4.31
C THR A 101 -1.70 -0.89 5.28
N ARG A 102 -1.16 -0.97 6.49
CA ARG A 102 -1.49 -0.03 7.53
C ARG A 102 -0.69 1.27 7.41
N GLU A 103 0.62 1.19 7.49
CA GLU A 103 1.53 2.33 7.64
C GLU A 103 2.67 2.30 6.61
N VAL A 104 3.04 3.47 6.09
CA VAL A 104 4.18 3.64 5.17
C VAL A 104 5.49 3.15 5.79
N CYS A 105 5.74 3.50 7.06
CA CYS A 105 6.99 3.17 7.75
C CYS A 105 7.20 1.68 8.01
N ARG A 106 6.14 0.86 7.91
CA ARG A 106 6.19 -0.59 8.10
C ARG A 106 6.13 -1.39 6.82
N PHE A 107 5.88 -0.74 5.68
CA PHE A 107 5.72 -1.42 4.40
C PHE A 107 7.04 -1.96 3.87
N ALA A 108 8.07 -1.13 3.76
CA ALA A 108 9.42 -1.59 3.40
C ALA A 108 10.38 -1.45 4.60
N ARG A 109 11.68 -1.47 4.36
CA ARG A 109 12.69 -1.34 5.43
C ARG A 109 12.73 0.08 6.00
N ASN A 110 12.49 1.04 5.14
CA ASN A 110 12.41 2.47 5.43
C ASN A 110 11.54 3.16 4.38
N VAL A 111 11.27 4.44 4.54
CA VAL A 111 10.39 5.20 3.64
C VAL A 111 10.98 5.33 2.23
N VAL A 112 12.31 5.41 2.10
CA VAL A 112 12.99 5.46 0.78
C VAL A 112 12.76 4.15 0.01
N ASP A 113 12.95 3.00 0.67
CA ASP A 113 12.66 1.70 0.07
C ASP A 113 11.17 1.56 -0.27
N THR A 114 10.27 2.10 0.57
CA THR A 114 8.84 2.14 0.28
C THR A 114 8.57 2.91 -1.00
N LEU A 115 9.19 4.07 -1.20
CA LEU A 115 9.04 4.86 -2.42
C LEU A 115 9.51 4.10 -3.66
N VAL A 116 10.65 3.41 -3.59
CA VAL A 116 11.18 2.60 -4.70
C VAL A 116 10.22 1.46 -5.05
N VAL A 117 9.75 0.71 -4.04
CA VAL A 117 8.84 -0.43 -4.25
C VAL A 117 7.48 0.04 -4.79
N THR A 118 6.93 1.13 -4.27
CA THR A 118 5.64 1.66 -4.76
C THR A 118 5.72 2.17 -6.19
N ARG A 119 6.85 2.74 -6.62
CA ARG A 119 7.10 3.10 -8.03
C ARG A 119 7.14 1.87 -8.94
N GLU A 120 7.83 0.81 -8.51
CA GLU A 120 7.83 -0.46 -9.25
C GLU A 120 6.41 -1.02 -9.38
N LEU A 121 5.66 -1.11 -8.29
CA LEU A 121 4.29 -1.60 -8.27
C LEU A 121 3.37 -0.76 -9.17
N LYS A 122 3.48 0.56 -9.12
CA LYS A 122 2.74 1.48 -9.99
C LYS A 122 3.04 1.23 -11.46
N SER A 123 4.29 0.94 -11.82
CA SER A 123 4.69 0.66 -13.20
C SER A 123 4.06 -0.60 -13.79
N ILE A 124 3.66 -1.55 -12.95
CA ILE A 124 2.96 -2.79 -13.33
C ILE A 124 1.44 -2.73 -13.05
N GLY A 125 0.90 -1.56 -12.73
CA GLY A 125 -0.53 -1.35 -12.51
C GLY A 125 -1.06 -1.76 -11.15
N VAL A 126 -0.18 -1.91 -10.14
CA VAL A 126 -0.55 -2.24 -8.76
C VAL A 126 -0.47 -1.00 -7.89
N GLU A 127 -1.60 -0.62 -7.32
CA GLU A 127 -1.72 0.48 -6.37
C GLU A 127 -1.44 0.00 -4.94
N VAL A 128 -0.93 0.89 -4.09
CA VAL A 128 -0.81 0.65 -2.64
C VAL A 128 -1.64 1.68 -1.89
N TYR A 129 -2.47 1.21 -0.97
CA TYR A 129 -3.22 2.04 -0.04
C TYR A 129 -2.69 1.87 1.38
N PHE A 130 -2.13 2.95 1.92
CA PHE A 130 -1.69 3.07 3.31
C PHE A 130 -2.83 3.68 4.12
N ILE A 131 -3.52 2.85 4.91
CA ILE A 131 -4.78 3.24 5.57
C ILE A 131 -4.54 4.33 6.61
N ASP A 132 -3.60 4.14 7.54
CA ASP A 132 -3.36 5.08 8.64
C ASP A 132 -2.80 6.42 8.15
N ASP A 133 -2.02 6.40 7.06
CA ASP A 133 -1.47 7.60 6.42
C ASP A 133 -2.44 8.23 5.40
N ASN A 134 -3.52 7.52 5.06
CA ASN A 134 -4.47 7.88 4.01
C ASN A 134 -3.78 8.27 2.70
N ILE A 135 -2.86 7.41 2.25
CA ILE A 135 -2.10 7.59 1.01
C ILE A 135 -2.46 6.50 0.00
N TRP A 136 -2.88 6.93 -1.19
CA TRP A 136 -3.07 6.09 -2.37
C TRP A 136 -1.95 6.41 -3.36
N THR A 137 -1.17 5.41 -3.75
CA THR A 137 0.06 5.64 -4.55
C THR A 137 -0.20 6.05 -5.99
N MET A 138 -1.40 5.84 -6.50
CA MET A 138 -1.80 6.28 -7.84
C MET A 138 -2.49 7.65 -7.85
N ASP A 139 -2.84 8.21 -6.69
CA ASP A 139 -3.31 9.58 -6.61
C ASP A 139 -2.20 10.56 -7.03
N GLY A 140 -2.58 11.74 -7.55
CA GLY A 140 -1.62 12.72 -8.04
C GLY A 140 -0.65 13.25 -6.97
N ASP A 141 -1.04 13.24 -5.70
CA ASP A 141 -0.22 13.67 -4.56
C ASP A 141 0.45 12.50 -3.80
N GLY A 142 0.08 11.25 -4.10
CA GLY A 142 0.55 10.08 -3.36
C GLY A 142 2.07 9.95 -3.37
N GLU A 143 2.70 10.09 -4.53
CA GLU A 143 4.16 10.04 -4.64
C GLU A 143 4.83 11.25 -3.98
N LEU A 144 4.25 12.44 -4.07
CA LEU A 144 4.76 13.64 -3.41
C LEU A 144 4.77 13.45 -1.89
N ARG A 145 3.68 12.94 -1.32
CA ARG A 145 3.57 12.68 0.12
C ARG A 145 4.61 11.65 0.58
N LEU A 146 4.77 10.54 -0.14
CA LEU A 146 5.81 9.55 0.14
C LEU A 146 7.22 10.15 0.04
N SER A 147 7.48 11.00 -0.93
CA SER A 147 8.77 11.68 -1.10
C SER A 147 9.06 12.65 0.05
N LEU A 148 8.07 13.40 0.52
CA LEU A 148 8.19 14.27 1.70
C LEU A 148 8.46 13.47 2.97
N MET A 149 7.79 12.34 3.16
CA MET A 149 8.07 11.44 4.30
C MET A 149 9.49 10.89 4.24
N ALA A 150 9.99 10.53 3.05
CA ALA A 150 11.35 10.03 2.86
C ALA A 150 12.44 11.07 3.19
N THR A 151 12.16 12.36 3.02
CA THR A 151 13.08 13.46 3.37
C THR A 151 12.99 13.88 4.84
N GLY A 152 12.06 13.32 5.62
CA GLY A 152 11.79 13.74 7.00
C GLY A 152 11.05 15.08 7.15
N LEU A 153 10.70 15.74 6.04
CA LEU A 153 9.98 17.02 6.06
C LEU A 153 8.49 16.86 6.45
N TRP A 154 7.94 15.66 6.30
CA TRP A 154 6.54 15.36 6.58
C TRP A 154 6.19 15.54 8.07
N THR A 155 7.05 15.06 8.97
CA THR A 155 6.84 15.16 10.43
C THR A 155 6.78 16.62 10.92
N ALA A 156 7.48 17.54 10.24
CA ALA A 156 7.44 18.96 10.58
C ALA A 156 6.14 19.64 10.09
N THR A 157 5.57 19.18 8.96
CA THR A 157 4.35 19.77 8.38
C THR A 157 3.07 19.25 9.04
N GLU A 158 3.00 17.99 9.46
CA GLU A 158 1.83 17.47 10.19
C GLU A 158 1.64 18.19 11.53
N SER A 159 2.72 18.41 12.26
CA SER A 159 2.69 19.17 13.51
C SER A 159 2.22 20.62 13.30
N PHE A 160 2.58 21.22 12.16
CA PHE A 160 2.20 22.58 11.84
C PHE A 160 0.73 22.69 11.36
N VAL A 161 0.27 21.78 10.54
CA VAL A 161 -1.12 21.73 10.04
C VAL A 161 -2.10 21.36 11.16
N TYR A 162 -1.71 20.43 12.06
CA TYR A 162 -2.53 20.05 13.21
C TYR A 162 -2.72 21.22 14.19
N HIS A 163 -1.69 22.05 14.36
CA HIS A 163 -1.79 23.27 15.19
C HIS A 163 -2.64 24.39 14.54
N LEU A 164 -2.66 24.48 13.21
CA LEU A 164 -3.48 25.46 12.50
C LEU A 164 -4.98 25.15 12.53
N TRP A 165 -5.37 23.87 12.73
CA TRP A 165 -6.77 23.46 12.82
C TRP A 165 -7.35 23.47 14.24
N GLN A 166 -6.53 23.69 15.25
CA GLN A 166 -6.98 23.78 16.65
C GLN A 166 -7.19 25.23 17.16
N HIS A 167 -6.96 26.22 16.32
CA HIS A 167 -7.21 27.64 16.58
C HIS A 167 -8.07 28.25 15.48
#